data_92d4436c1d1c1342d89f7fa9676a2398
#
_entry.id   92d4436c1d1c1342d89f7fa9676a2398
#
_cell.length_a   1.000
_cell.length_b   1.000
_cell.length_c   1.000
_cell.angle_alpha   90.00
_cell.angle_beta   90.00
_cell.angle_gamma   90.00
#
_symmetry.space_group_name_H-M   'P 1'
#
loop_
_entity.id
_entity.type
_entity.pdbx_description
1 polymer ?
#
loop_
_entity_poly.entity_id
_entity_poly.type
_entity_poly.pdbx_seq_one_letter_code
_entity_poly.pdbx_strand_id
1 'polypeptide(L)'
;MNRLLVILILIVLTGCMTNYYEEYYVSKDNSYFDALEAIAQPNKSVALKIATSEEDVINIIEEGYLPIGVSSFLSDYNGMTCAVDTAEKHGAQLILFDIKFKETKNYTSVLFLPSTSTSYTYGTIGARSYSGTTTTTTLNAIPVQRSVDLYSHNALFFKKVDPKAFYGIVPFIPKRLPTESADAVVPVTILGVVHGSQAEADGFKRGQKIAAINGTAISNRKSVAPFSNSITSIKSVEVAK
;
A
#
# COMPACT_ATOMS: atom_id res chain seq x y z
N MET A 1 39.00 -0.10 23.44
CA MET A 1 37.90 0.50 22.62
C MET A 1 36.58 0.06 23.22
N ASN A 2 35.81 0.97 23.80
CA ASN A 2 34.68 0.66 24.68
C ASN A 2 33.54 -0.03 23.92
N ARG A 3 33.09 -1.20 24.44
CA ARG A 3 31.95 -1.96 23.91
C ARG A 3 30.69 -1.09 23.75
N LEU A 4 30.55 -0.03 24.57
CA LEU A 4 29.48 0.96 24.50
C LEU A 4 29.51 1.79 23.21
N LEU A 5 30.70 2.13 22.70
CA LEU A 5 30.87 2.89 21.46
C LEU A 5 30.45 2.08 20.23
N VAL A 6 30.75 0.76 20.24
CA VAL A 6 30.33 -0.15 19.14
C VAL A 6 28.82 -0.34 19.11
N ILE A 7 28.16 -0.41 20.27
CA ILE A 7 26.71 -0.51 20.37
C ILE A 7 26.05 0.81 19.89
N LEU A 8 26.63 1.96 20.24
CA LEU A 8 26.11 3.27 19.80
C LEU A 8 26.22 3.43 18.27
N ILE A 9 27.31 2.96 17.65
CA ILE A 9 27.51 2.99 16.20
C ILE A 9 26.53 2.04 15.48
N LEU A 10 26.22 0.88 16.07
CA LEU A 10 25.25 -0.07 15.52
C LEU A 10 23.80 0.52 15.53
N ILE A 11 23.44 1.29 16.54
CA ILE A 11 22.13 1.95 16.63
C ILE A 11 21.98 3.08 15.59
N VAL A 12 23.07 3.78 15.26
CA VAL A 12 23.05 4.86 14.26
C VAL A 12 23.00 4.32 12.83
N LEU A 13 23.40 3.07 12.59
CA LEU A 13 23.36 2.42 11.28
C LEU A 13 22.01 1.78 10.93
N THR A 14 21.08 1.66 11.87
CA THR A 14 19.68 1.37 11.57
C THR A 14 19.03 2.66 11.10
N GLY A 15 19.43 3.15 9.92
CA GLY A 15 18.74 4.24 9.24
C GLY A 15 17.27 3.85 9.16
N CYS A 16 16.38 4.72 9.65
CA CYS A 16 14.95 4.57 9.51
C CYS A 16 14.63 4.45 8.01
N MET A 17 14.47 3.25 7.53
CA MET A 17 13.98 3.00 6.20
C MET A 17 12.52 3.42 6.21
N THR A 18 12.16 4.44 5.44
CA THR A 18 10.79 4.94 5.36
C THR A 18 9.87 3.80 4.96
N ASN A 19 8.88 3.50 5.81
CA ASN A 19 7.86 2.52 5.46
C ASN A 19 6.79 3.21 4.61
N TYR A 20 6.97 3.18 3.30
CA TYR A 20 6.02 3.77 2.35
C TYR A 20 4.64 3.12 2.41
N TYR A 21 4.53 1.82 2.74
CA TYR A 21 3.22 1.19 2.91
C TYR A 21 2.42 1.82 4.04
N GLU A 22 3.07 2.18 5.14
CA GLU A 22 2.43 2.89 6.26
C GLU A 22 2.14 4.35 5.93
N GLU A 23 3.10 5.04 5.29
CA GLU A 23 2.96 6.45 4.91
C GLU A 23 1.77 6.69 3.98
N TYR A 24 1.55 5.78 3.03
CA TYR A 24 0.46 5.86 2.04
C TYR A 24 -0.74 4.96 2.39
N TYR A 25 -0.81 4.46 3.63
CA TYR A 25 -1.94 3.65 4.06
C TYR A 25 -3.20 4.48 4.23
N VAL A 26 -4.26 4.07 3.54
CA VAL A 26 -5.59 4.65 3.65
C VAL A 26 -6.52 3.58 4.22
N SER A 27 -6.99 3.79 5.44
CA SER A 27 -7.98 2.91 6.07
C SER A 27 -9.37 3.11 5.48
N LYS A 28 -10.22 2.12 5.65
CA LYS A 28 -11.67 2.28 5.53
C LYS A 28 -12.19 3.18 6.65
N ASP A 29 -13.45 3.61 6.53
CA ASP A 29 -14.16 4.37 7.55
C ASP A 29 -14.12 3.65 8.93
N ASN A 30 -14.00 4.41 10.02
CA ASN A 30 -13.95 3.88 11.39
C ASN A 30 -15.16 3.01 11.73
N SER A 31 -16.37 3.42 11.30
CA SER A 31 -17.59 2.64 11.54
C SER A 31 -17.57 1.27 10.83
N TYR A 32 -16.95 1.19 9.67
CA TYR A 32 -16.72 -0.07 8.96
C TYR A 32 -15.70 -0.94 9.71
N PHE A 33 -14.65 -0.31 10.27
CA PHE A 33 -13.60 -1.00 11.01
C PHE A 33 -14.14 -1.62 12.31
N ASP A 34 -14.90 -0.85 13.08
CA ASP A 34 -15.54 -1.32 14.32
C ASP A 34 -16.48 -2.49 14.06
N ALA A 35 -17.26 -2.42 12.97
CA ALA A 35 -18.14 -3.50 12.55
C ALA A 35 -17.39 -4.77 12.16
N LEU A 36 -16.21 -4.63 11.50
CA LEU A 36 -15.36 -5.77 11.16
C LEU A 36 -14.69 -6.39 12.38
N GLU A 37 -14.24 -5.60 13.35
CA GLU A 37 -13.63 -6.11 14.58
C GLU A 37 -14.60 -7.03 15.34
N ALA A 38 -15.89 -6.69 15.35
CA ALA A 38 -16.92 -7.47 16.04
C ALA A 38 -17.12 -8.88 15.47
N ILE A 39 -16.75 -9.10 14.19
CA ILE A 39 -16.91 -10.37 13.47
C ILE A 39 -15.59 -11.01 13.04
N ALA A 40 -14.45 -10.38 13.38
CA ALA A 40 -13.13 -10.83 12.99
C ALA A 40 -12.73 -12.13 13.68
N GLN A 41 -12.05 -13.00 12.94
CA GLN A 41 -11.36 -14.14 13.55
C GLN A 41 -10.10 -13.66 14.27
N PRO A 42 -9.66 -14.37 15.34
CA PRO A 42 -8.44 -14.01 16.06
C PRO A 42 -7.23 -13.98 15.12
N ASN A 43 -6.33 -13.05 15.36
CA ASN A 43 -5.15 -12.83 14.55
C ASN A 43 -4.31 -14.10 14.41
N LYS A 44 -4.00 -14.43 13.14
CA LYS A 44 -2.99 -15.39 12.73
C LYS A 44 -1.86 -14.62 12.04
N SER A 45 -0.79 -15.32 11.71
CA SER A 45 0.30 -14.75 10.88
C SER A 45 -0.23 -14.12 9.60
N VAL A 46 0.37 -13.00 9.19
CA VAL A 46 0.02 -12.31 7.94
C VAL A 46 0.41 -13.17 6.74
N ALA A 47 -0.54 -13.44 5.87
CA ALA A 47 -0.30 -14.12 4.60
C ALA A 47 -0.04 -13.10 3.48
N LEU A 48 0.83 -13.47 2.53
CA LEU A 48 1.16 -12.65 1.36
C LEU A 48 0.66 -13.36 0.10
N LYS A 49 -0.07 -12.65 -0.75
CA LYS A 49 -0.48 -13.10 -2.09
C LYS A 49 -0.13 -12.03 -3.13
N ILE A 50 0.14 -12.45 -4.36
CA ILE A 50 0.31 -11.52 -5.50
C ILE A 50 -0.97 -11.59 -6.33
N ALA A 51 -1.54 -10.42 -6.62
CA ALA A 51 -2.69 -10.30 -7.51
C ALA A 51 -2.22 -10.43 -8.96
N THR A 52 -2.88 -11.28 -9.72
CA THR A 52 -2.69 -11.40 -11.17
C THR A 52 -3.91 -10.89 -11.94
N SER A 53 -5.05 -10.80 -11.27
CA SER A 53 -6.33 -10.40 -11.84
C SER A 53 -7.28 -9.78 -10.79
N GLU A 54 -8.34 -9.12 -11.25
CA GLU A 54 -9.44 -8.67 -10.38
C GLU A 54 -10.17 -9.87 -9.73
N GLU A 55 -10.16 -11.01 -10.38
CA GLU A 55 -10.75 -12.25 -9.87
C GLU A 55 -10.10 -12.71 -8.57
N ASP A 56 -8.79 -12.48 -8.41
CA ASP A 56 -8.07 -12.84 -7.17
C ASP A 56 -8.63 -12.07 -5.97
N VAL A 57 -8.99 -10.78 -6.16
CA VAL A 57 -9.62 -9.97 -5.11
C VAL A 57 -10.98 -10.54 -4.72
N ILE A 58 -11.76 -10.95 -5.70
CA ILE A 58 -13.11 -11.48 -5.48
C ILE A 58 -13.03 -12.84 -4.77
N ASN A 59 -12.15 -13.72 -5.20
CA ASN A 59 -11.94 -15.01 -4.56
C ASN A 59 -11.51 -14.86 -3.09
N ILE A 60 -10.65 -13.89 -2.79
CA ILE A 60 -10.24 -13.56 -1.42
C ILE A 60 -11.44 -13.10 -0.58
N ILE A 61 -12.33 -12.29 -1.16
CA ILE A 61 -13.56 -11.85 -0.50
C ILE A 61 -14.50 -13.05 -0.24
N GLU A 62 -14.68 -13.93 -1.20
CA GLU A 62 -15.50 -15.14 -1.07
C GLU A 62 -14.90 -16.14 -0.05
N GLU A 63 -13.57 -16.17 0.10
CA GLU A 63 -12.89 -16.88 1.18
C GLU A 63 -13.13 -16.24 2.57
N GLY A 64 -13.82 -15.11 2.67
CA GLY A 64 -14.15 -14.39 3.91
C GLY A 64 -13.06 -13.45 4.39
N TYR A 65 -12.23 -12.92 3.50
CA TYR A 65 -11.33 -11.82 3.80
C TYR A 65 -11.92 -10.49 3.32
N LEU A 66 -12.16 -9.56 4.23
CA LEU A 66 -12.72 -8.26 3.89
C LEU A 66 -11.64 -7.18 3.92
N PRO A 67 -11.64 -6.23 2.95
CA PRO A 67 -10.61 -5.21 2.85
C PRO A 67 -10.72 -4.20 3.99
N ILE A 68 -9.60 -3.90 4.66
CA ILE A 68 -9.51 -2.92 5.75
C ILE A 68 -8.76 -1.66 5.36
N GLY A 69 -7.91 -1.73 4.34
CA GLY A 69 -7.14 -0.58 3.87
C GLY A 69 -6.41 -0.87 2.58
N VAL A 70 -5.84 0.19 2.03
CA VAL A 70 -5.06 0.15 0.80
C VAL A 70 -3.84 1.07 0.92
N SER A 71 -2.74 0.67 0.31
CA SER A 71 -1.57 1.52 0.12
C SER A 71 -1.19 1.54 -1.35
N SER A 72 -0.89 2.74 -1.90
CA SER A 72 -0.52 2.90 -3.31
C SER A 72 0.53 3.99 -3.48
N PHE A 73 1.69 3.66 -4.06
CA PHE A 73 2.79 4.59 -4.26
C PHE A 73 3.72 4.15 -5.40
N LEU A 74 4.65 5.04 -5.79
CA LEU A 74 5.73 4.76 -6.72
C LEU A 74 7.05 4.71 -5.97
N SER A 75 7.85 3.66 -6.16
CA SER A 75 9.16 3.50 -5.53
C SER A 75 10.08 2.63 -6.39
N ASP A 76 11.37 2.82 -6.22
CA ASP A 76 12.44 1.92 -6.68
C ASP A 76 12.69 0.77 -5.70
N TYR A 77 12.10 0.86 -4.52
CA TYR A 77 12.28 -0.09 -3.42
C TYR A 77 11.14 -1.10 -3.34
N ASN A 78 11.50 -2.36 -3.24
CA ASN A 78 10.57 -3.50 -3.22
C ASN A 78 10.56 -4.23 -1.85
N GLY A 79 10.48 -3.48 -0.76
CA GLY A 79 10.51 -4.04 0.61
C GLY A 79 9.17 -4.59 1.07
N MET A 80 8.85 -5.85 0.76
CA MET A 80 7.61 -6.51 1.26
C MET A 80 7.55 -6.60 2.80
N THR A 81 8.69 -6.59 3.49
CA THR A 81 8.73 -6.61 4.96
C THR A 81 8.01 -5.41 5.57
N CYS A 82 8.19 -4.21 5.01
CA CYS A 82 7.50 -3.01 5.46
C CYS A 82 5.95 -3.11 5.33
N ALA A 83 5.46 -3.85 4.34
CA ALA A 83 4.03 -4.10 4.21
C ALA A 83 3.51 -5.05 5.30
N VAL A 84 4.32 -6.02 5.72
CA VAL A 84 3.97 -6.91 6.83
C VAL A 84 3.87 -6.13 8.14
N ASP A 85 4.84 -5.24 8.42
CA ASP A 85 4.81 -4.37 9.60
C ASP A 85 3.55 -3.48 9.61
N THR A 86 3.17 -2.94 8.44
CA THR A 86 1.92 -2.17 8.28
C THR A 86 0.69 -3.05 8.52
N ALA A 87 0.68 -4.27 7.98
CA ALA A 87 -0.42 -5.21 8.17
C ALA A 87 -0.61 -5.58 9.65
N GLU A 88 0.49 -5.88 10.36
CA GLU A 88 0.46 -6.21 11.79
C GLU A 88 -0.06 -5.04 12.62
N LYS A 89 0.41 -3.82 12.33
CA LYS A 89 -0.03 -2.59 12.99
C LYS A 89 -1.53 -2.34 12.86
N HIS A 90 -2.10 -2.64 11.69
CA HIS A 90 -3.51 -2.42 11.39
C HIS A 90 -4.37 -3.69 11.55
N GLY A 91 -3.80 -4.79 12.06
CA GLY A 91 -4.51 -6.04 12.31
C GLY A 91 -4.97 -6.78 11.05
N ALA A 92 -4.31 -6.56 9.92
CA ALA A 92 -4.53 -7.33 8.71
C ALA A 92 -3.97 -8.74 8.84
N GLN A 93 -4.61 -9.69 8.14
CA GLN A 93 -4.21 -11.10 8.14
C GLN A 93 -3.81 -11.61 6.76
N LEU A 94 -4.08 -10.80 5.72
CA LEU A 94 -3.68 -11.05 4.35
C LEU A 94 -3.33 -9.74 3.66
N ILE A 95 -2.25 -9.74 2.89
CA ILE A 95 -1.89 -8.65 1.98
C ILE A 95 -1.93 -9.20 0.55
N LEU A 96 -2.64 -8.49 -0.31
CA LEU A 96 -2.65 -8.76 -1.74
C LEU A 96 -1.88 -7.66 -2.46
N PHE A 97 -0.79 -8.03 -3.14
CA PHE A 97 0.07 -7.11 -3.87
C PHE A 97 -0.24 -7.10 -5.36
N ASP A 98 -0.22 -5.92 -5.95
CA ASP A 98 -0.09 -5.68 -7.39
C ASP A 98 1.11 -4.76 -7.61
N ILE A 99 2.25 -5.32 -8.04
CA ILE A 99 3.49 -4.58 -8.27
C ILE A 99 3.79 -4.61 -9.76
N LYS A 100 3.85 -3.44 -10.39
CA LYS A 100 4.07 -3.31 -11.83
C LYS A 100 5.20 -2.33 -12.11
N PHE A 101 6.11 -2.70 -13.02
CA PHE A 101 7.06 -1.76 -13.59
C PHE A 101 6.31 -0.59 -14.22
N LYS A 102 6.74 0.62 -13.92
CA LYS A 102 6.14 1.85 -14.43
C LYS A 102 7.01 2.53 -15.46
N GLU A 103 8.23 2.85 -15.09
CA GLU A 103 9.17 3.59 -15.94
C GLU A 103 10.59 3.51 -15.39
N THR A 104 11.58 3.76 -16.25
CA THR A 104 12.97 3.99 -15.84
C THR A 104 13.24 5.49 -15.86
N LYS A 105 13.65 6.06 -14.72
CA LYS A 105 14.08 7.46 -14.63
C LYS A 105 15.59 7.56 -14.66
N ASN A 106 16.08 8.46 -15.52
CA ASN A 106 17.48 8.79 -15.60
C ASN A 106 17.76 10.07 -14.80
N TYR A 107 18.70 9.98 -13.87
CA TYR A 107 19.16 11.10 -13.05
C TYR A 107 20.60 11.40 -13.41
N THR A 108 20.93 12.68 -13.49
CA THR A 108 22.32 13.12 -13.55
C THR A 108 22.69 13.64 -12.16
N SER A 109 23.57 12.95 -11.48
CA SER A 109 24.20 13.39 -10.23
C SER A 109 25.58 13.93 -10.51
N VAL A 110 26.09 14.77 -9.64
CA VAL A 110 27.44 15.32 -9.75
C VAL A 110 28.29 14.67 -8.66
N LEU A 111 29.33 13.96 -9.09
CA LEU A 111 30.35 13.43 -8.20
C LEU A 111 31.52 14.43 -8.15
N PHE A 112 31.86 14.88 -6.93
CA PHE A 112 33.01 15.74 -6.70
C PHE A 112 34.24 14.89 -6.38
N LEU A 113 35.20 14.86 -7.32
CA LEU A 113 36.47 14.17 -7.10
C LEU A 113 37.57 15.18 -6.76
N PRO A 114 38.26 15.04 -5.63
CA PRO A 114 39.40 15.89 -5.32
C PRO A 114 40.56 15.55 -6.28
N SER A 115 41.14 16.58 -6.90
CA SER A 115 42.34 16.53 -7.69
C SER A 115 43.39 17.41 -7.02
N THR A 116 44.53 16.83 -6.72
CA THR A 116 45.63 17.54 -6.07
C THR A 116 46.77 17.75 -7.06
N SER A 117 47.15 19.00 -7.25
CA SER A 117 48.33 19.36 -8.02
C SER A 117 49.36 19.97 -7.11
N THR A 118 50.62 19.59 -7.30
CA THR A 118 51.74 20.13 -6.54
C THR A 118 52.69 20.83 -7.51
N SER A 119 52.91 22.12 -7.29
CA SER A 119 53.90 22.92 -8.04
C SER A 119 55.12 23.24 -7.18
N TYR A 120 56.26 23.13 -7.79
CA TYR A 120 57.52 23.43 -7.18
C TYR A 120 58.02 24.73 -7.73
N THR A 121 58.38 25.68 -6.85
CA THR A 121 58.99 26.95 -7.24
C THR A 121 60.39 27.02 -6.64
N TYR A 122 61.36 27.32 -7.49
CA TYR A 122 62.74 27.56 -7.02
C TYR A 122 63.29 28.78 -7.74
N GLY A 123 64.13 29.49 -7.06
CA GLY A 123 64.72 30.72 -7.57
C GLY A 123 65.90 31.16 -6.71
N THR A 124 66.61 32.19 -7.20
CA THR A 124 67.73 32.81 -6.46
C THR A 124 67.47 34.32 -6.30
N ILE A 125 67.76 34.85 -5.13
CA ILE A 125 67.73 36.29 -4.85
C ILE A 125 69.12 36.65 -4.35
N GLY A 126 69.91 37.32 -5.21
CA GLY A 126 71.34 37.54 -4.94
C GLY A 126 72.11 36.24 -4.87
N ALA A 127 72.84 36.01 -3.76
CA ALA A 127 73.62 34.78 -3.52
C ALA A 127 72.82 33.69 -2.78
N ARG A 128 71.54 33.88 -2.52
CA ARG A 128 70.66 32.93 -1.77
C ARG A 128 69.66 32.26 -2.70
N SER A 129 69.61 30.90 -2.65
CA SER A 129 68.57 30.12 -3.33
C SER A 129 67.37 29.93 -2.38
N TYR A 130 66.19 29.84 -2.97
CA TYR A 130 64.97 29.47 -2.24
C TYR A 130 64.24 28.39 -3.04
N SER A 131 63.52 27.53 -2.32
CA SER A 131 62.56 26.57 -2.90
C SER A 131 61.30 26.58 -2.12
N GLY A 132 60.17 26.41 -2.82
CA GLY A 132 58.85 26.33 -2.19
C GLY A 132 58.01 25.31 -2.93
N THR A 133 57.09 24.69 -2.19
CA THR A 133 56.11 23.76 -2.74
C THR A 133 54.73 24.26 -2.44
N THR A 134 53.90 24.39 -3.45
CA THR A 134 52.47 24.76 -3.30
C THR A 134 51.62 23.55 -3.75
N THR A 135 50.80 23.08 -2.83
CA THR A 135 49.83 22.04 -3.11
C THR A 135 48.42 22.64 -3.20
N THR A 136 47.79 22.49 -4.35
CA THR A 136 46.42 22.97 -4.57
C THR A 136 45.50 21.77 -4.76
N THR A 137 44.44 21.73 -3.96
CA THR A 137 43.38 20.72 -4.14
C THR A 137 42.17 21.38 -4.76
N THR A 138 41.75 20.90 -5.92
CA THR A 138 40.51 21.31 -6.61
C THR A 138 39.50 20.20 -6.60
N LEU A 139 38.22 20.54 -6.46
CA LEU A 139 37.11 19.59 -6.60
C LEU A 139 36.61 19.62 -8.03
N ASN A 140 36.82 18.54 -8.76
CA ASN A 140 36.32 18.40 -10.13
C ASN A 140 34.92 17.80 -10.09
N ALA A 141 33.95 18.50 -10.66
CA ALA A 141 32.58 18.02 -10.78
C ALA A 141 32.46 17.12 -12.04
N ILE A 142 32.17 15.85 -11.82
CA ILE A 142 31.97 14.86 -12.89
C ILE A 142 30.50 14.49 -12.91
N PRO A 143 29.77 14.72 -14.03
CA PRO A 143 28.39 14.26 -14.16
C PRO A 143 28.37 12.73 -14.27
N VAL A 144 27.59 12.09 -13.39
CA VAL A 144 27.35 10.65 -13.39
C VAL A 144 25.89 10.40 -13.68
N GLN A 145 25.61 9.66 -14.73
CA GLN A 145 24.27 9.22 -15.06
C GLN A 145 23.93 7.97 -14.24
N ARG A 146 22.74 7.99 -13.64
CA ARG A 146 22.18 6.88 -12.89
C ARG A 146 20.75 6.63 -13.38
N SER A 147 20.45 5.38 -13.73
CA SER A 147 19.10 4.93 -14.05
C SER A 147 18.49 4.25 -12.84
N VAL A 148 17.23 4.54 -12.57
CA VAL A 148 16.45 3.95 -11.50
C VAL A 148 15.11 3.49 -12.06
N ASP A 149 14.81 2.20 -11.88
CA ASP A 149 13.53 1.63 -12.26
C ASP A 149 12.49 1.90 -11.18
N LEU A 150 11.37 2.49 -11.57
CA LEU A 150 10.24 2.78 -10.68
C LEU A 150 9.13 1.76 -10.91
N TYR A 151 8.60 1.27 -9.80
CA TYR A 151 7.47 0.36 -9.75
C TYR A 151 6.27 1.01 -9.09
N SER A 152 5.08 0.76 -9.63
CA SER A 152 3.82 1.04 -8.96
C SER A 152 3.55 -0.07 -7.97
N HIS A 153 3.47 0.28 -6.70
CA HIS A 153 3.15 -0.62 -5.60
C HIS A 153 1.71 -0.37 -5.17
N ASN A 154 0.88 -1.41 -5.27
CA ASN A 154 -0.46 -1.41 -4.72
C ASN A 154 -0.56 -2.59 -3.75
N ALA A 155 -1.00 -2.32 -2.53
CA ALA A 155 -1.23 -3.33 -1.52
C ALA A 155 -2.64 -3.17 -0.96
N LEU A 156 -3.43 -4.23 -0.99
CA LEU A 156 -4.73 -4.33 -0.34
C LEU A 156 -4.57 -5.15 0.94
N PHE A 157 -5.02 -4.62 2.05
CA PHE A 157 -4.94 -5.23 3.36
C PHE A 157 -6.30 -5.78 3.74
N PHE A 158 -6.34 -7.04 4.19
CA PHE A 158 -7.57 -7.76 4.46
C PHE A 158 -7.56 -8.36 5.86
N LYS A 159 -8.75 -8.47 6.43
CA LYS A 159 -9.03 -9.13 7.69
C LYS A 159 -9.97 -10.30 7.48
N LYS A 160 -9.66 -11.45 8.10
CA LYS A 160 -10.50 -12.65 8.05
C LYS A 160 -11.69 -12.46 8.98
N VAL A 161 -12.89 -12.76 8.50
CA VAL A 161 -14.13 -12.68 9.26
C VAL A 161 -14.75 -14.05 9.46
N ASP A 162 -15.57 -14.19 10.50
CA ASP A 162 -16.38 -15.39 10.69
C ASP A 162 -17.59 -15.33 9.74
N PRO A 163 -17.72 -16.26 8.80
CA PRO A 163 -18.83 -16.26 7.84
C PRO A 163 -20.20 -16.41 8.49
N LYS A 164 -20.28 -16.91 9.72
CA LYS A 164 -21.52 -17.06 10.48
C LYS A 164 -21.91 -15.81 11.27
N ALA A 165 -21.00 -14.85 11.43
CA ALA A 165 -21.21 -13.64 12.20
C ALA A 165 -21.95 -12.53 11.44
N PHE A 166 -22.14 -12.68 10.12
CA PHE A 166 -22.86 -11.75 9.28
C PHE A 166 -23.56 -12.48 8.12
N TYR A 167 -24.41 -11.78 7.35
CA TYR A 167 -25.20 -12.42 6.28
C TYR A 167 -24.33 -13.00 5.15
N GLY A 168 -23.18 -12.38 4.86
CA GLY A 168 -22.18 -12.92 3.93
C GLY A 168 -22.24 -12.37 2.51
N ILE A 169 -22.99 -11.31 2.24
CA ILE A 169 -23.02 -10.62 0.95
C ILE A 169 -22.10 -9.39 1.01
N VAL A 170 -21.26 -9.25 -0.01
CA VAL A 170 -20.47 -8.04 -0.26
C VAL A 170 -21.04 -7.34 -1.49
N PRO A 171 -21.68 -6.16 -1.32
CA PRO A 171 -22.26 -5.43 -2.44
C PRO A 171 -21.18 -4.70 -3.26
N PHE A 172 -21.34 -4.68 -4.57
CA PHE A 172 -20.59 -3.82 -5.48
C PHE A 172 -21.40 -2.59 -5.83
N ILE A 173 -20.83 -1.42 -5.53
CA ILE A 173 -21.39 -0.12 -5.87
C ILE A 173 -20.44 0.52 -6.87
N PRO A 174 -20.83 0.71 -8.14
CA PRO A 174 -19.98 1.33 -9.15
C PRO A 174 -19.47 2.71 -8.69
N LYS A 175 -18.24 3.06 -9.03
CA LYS A 175 -17.65 4.36 -8.69
C LYS A 175 -18.47 5.49 -9.32
N ARG A 176 -18.74 6.55 -8.54
CA ARG A 176 -19.44 7.74 -9.03
C ARG A 176 -18.58 8.47 -10.07
N LEU A 177 -19.16 8.79 -11.21
CA LEU A 177 -18.55 9.71 -12.16
C LEU A 177 -18.71 11.15 -11.66
N PRO A 178 -17.76 12.07 -11.95
CA PRO A 178 -17.85 13.48 -11.50
C PRO A 178 -19.10 14.20 -11.95
N THR A 179 -19.65 13.80 -13.10
CA THR A 179 -20.86 14.38 -13.72
C THR A 179 -22.17 13.73 -13.28
N GLU A 180 -22.10 12.67 -12.47
CA GLU A 180 -23.27 11.88 -12.11
C GLU A 180 -23.98 12.45 -10.88
N SER A 181 -25.31 12.57 -10.93
CA SER A 181 -26.11 13.00 -9.78
C SER A 181 -25.99 12.01 -8.63
N ALA A 182 -26.05 12.49 -7.39
CA ALA A 182 -26.10 11.63 -6.21
C ALA A 182 -27.36 10.73 -6.18
N ASP A 183 -28.42 11.13 -6.85
CA ASP A 183 -29.69 10.42 -6.96
C ASP A 183 -29.77 9.53 -8.22
N ALA A 184 -28.68 9.44 -9.00
CA ALA A 184 -28.65 8.58 -10.17
C ALA A 184 -28.95 7.13 -9.78
N VAL A 185 -29.78 6.48 -10.57
CA VAL A 185 -30.06 5.05 -10.44
C VAL A 185 -28.78 4.28 -10.74
N VAL A 186 -28.28 3.54 -9.78
CA VAL A 186 -27.07 2.76 -9.93
C VAL A 186 -27.38 1.30 -9.66
N PRO A 187 -27.08 0.40 -10.61
CA PRO A 187 -27.27 -1.02 -10.37
C PRO A 187 -26.26 -1.46 -9.29
N VAL A 188 -26.79 -1.90 -8.14
CA VAL A 188 -25.98 -2.55 -7.10
C VAL A 188 -26.04 -4.05 -7.36
N THR A 189 -24.89 -4.67 -7.42
CA THR A 189 -24.77 -6.11 -7.64
C THR A 189 -24.04 -6.77 -6.50
N ILE A 190 -24.14 -8.08 -6.39
CA ILE A 190 -23.36 -8.89 -5.46
C ILE A 190 -21.95 -9.02 -6.05
N LEU A 191 -20.94 -8.46 -5.37
CA LEU A 191 -19.53 -8.60 -5.72
C LEU A 191 -19.02 -10.01 -5.38
N GLY A 192 -19.37 -10.50 -4.19
CA GLY A 192 -19.00 -11.83 -3.72
C GLY A 192 -19.95 -12.31 -2.63
N VAL A 193 -20.04 -13.62 -2.50
CA VAL A 193 -20.79 -14.32 -1.45
C VAL A 193 -19.79 -15.12 -0.64
N VAL A 194 -19.70 -14.80 0.65
CA VAL A 194 -18.73 -15.44 1.53
C VAL A 194 -19.09 -16.90 1.78
N HIS A 195 -18.16 -17.80 1.53
CA HIS A 195 -18.34 -19.25 1.73
C HIS A 195 -18.63 -19.59 3.19
N GLY A 196 -19.61 -20.48 3.40
CA GLY A 196 -20.08 -20.89 4.72
C GLY A 196 -21.02 -19.89 5.39
N SER A 197 -21.44 -18.81 4.69
CA SER A 197 -22.39 -17.82 5.16
C SER A 197 -23.85 -18.20 4.94
N GLN A 198 -24.77 -17.46 5.58
CA GLN A 198 -26.22 -17.62 5.36
C GLN A 198 -26.61 -17.32 3.90
N ALA A 199 -26.00 -16.30 3.29
CA ALA A 199 -26.26 -15.93 1.89
C ALA A 199 -25.93 -17.06 0.89
N GLU A 200 -24.83 -17.77 1.15
CA GLU A 200 -24.51 -18.96 0.33
C GLU A 200 -25.55 -20.05 0.49
N ALA A 201 -25.99 -20.31 1.74
CA ALA A 201 -27.04 -21.29 2.04
C ALA A 201 -28.38 -20.91 1.39
N ASP A 202 -28.70 -19.62 1.30
CA ASP A 202 -29.89 -19.08 0.65
C ASP A 202 -29.79 -19.11 -0.90
N GLY A 203 -28.63 -19.51 -1.44
CA GLY A 203 -28.40 -19.69 -2.87
C GLY A 203 -28.07 -18.42 -3.65
N PHE A 204 -27.64 -17.33 -2.98
CA PHE A 204 -27.17 -16.13 -3.64
C PHE A 204 -25.89 -16.39 -4.44
N LYS A 205 -25.74 -15.64 -5.53
CA LYS A 205 -24.57 -15.77 -6.43
C LYS A 205 -24.02 -14.40 -6.81
N ARG A 206 -22.73 -14.34 -7.04
CA ARG A 206 -22.04 -13.19 -7.61
C ARG A 206 -22.72 -12.71 -8.90
N GLY A 207 -22.77 -11.38 -9.09
CA GLY A 207 -23.35 -10.75 -10.27
C GLY A 207 -24.85 -10.54 -10.22
N GLN A 208 -25.57 -11.12 -9.26
CA GLN A 208 -27.01 -10.87 -9.11
C GLN A 208 -27.26 -9.41 -8.72
N LYS A 209 -28.30 -8.80 -9.30
CA LYS A 209 -28.71 -7.42 -8.99
C LYS A 209 -29.48 -7.41 -7.69
N ILE A 210 -29.11 -6.50 -6.77
CA ILE A 210 -29.80 -6.30 -5.51
C ILE A 210 -30.99 -5.37 -5.71
N ALA A 211 -32.18 -5.81 -5.34
CA ALA A 211 -33.41 -5.02 -5.38
C ALA A 211 -33.70 -4.37 -4.03
N ALA A 212 -33.49 -5.09 -2.92
CA ALA A 212 -33.67 -4.57 -1.57
C ALA A 212 -32.66 -5.15 -0.59
N ILE A 213 -32.33 -4.41 0.46
CA ILE A 213 -31.55 -4.85 1.61
C ILE A 213 -32.35 -4.54 2.87
N ASN A 214 -32.56 -5.54 3.73
CA ASN A 214 -33.39 -5.44 4.94
C ASN A 214 -34.77 -4.83 4.68
N GLY A 215 -35.38 -5.18 3.54
CA GLY A 215 -36.67 -4.61 3.11
C GLY A 215 -36.62 -3.17 2.58
N THR A 216 -35.45 -2.54 2.56
CA THR A 216 -35.26 -1.20 1.98
C THR A 216 -34.89 -1.33 0.51
N ALA A 217 -35.71 -0.77 -0.39
CA ALA A 217 -35.46 -0.80 -1.83
C ALA A 217 -34.16 -0.07 -2.18
N ILE A 218 -33.31 -0.72 -2.99
CA ILE A 218 -32.04 -0.17 -3.46
C ILE A 218 -32.25 0.40 -4.86
N SER A 219 -32.41 1.71 -4.95
CA SER A 219 -32.62 2.41 -6.20
C SER A 219 -31.49 3.36 -6.61
N ASN A 220 -30.70 3.80 -5.64
CA ASN A 220 -29.60 4.74 -5.86
C ASN A 220 -28.48 4.58 -4.83
N ARG A 221 -27.39 5.37 -4.95
CA ARG A 221 -26.26 5.31 -4.03
C ARG A 221 -26.61 5.65 -2.59
N LYS A 222 -27.54 6.60 -2.37
CA LYS A 222 -27.94 6.99 -1.02
C LYS A 222 -28.63 5.84 -0.28
N SER A 223 -29.44 5.05 -0.99
CA SER A 223 -30.14 3.91 -0.41
C SER A 223 -29.21 2.76 0.00
N VAL A 224 -28.04 2.63 -0.66
CA VAL A 224 -27.07 1.55 -0.36
C VAL A 224 -25.96 2.01 0.58
N ALA A 225 -25.70 3.32 0.70
CA ALA A 225 -24.61 3.86 1.52
C ALA A 225 -24.60 3.35 2.97
N PRO A 226 -25.74 3.22 3.69
CA PRO A 226 -25.73 2.67 5.05
C PRO A 226 -25.20 1.24 5.14
N PHE A 227 -25.38 0.44 4.09
CA PHE A 227 -24.97 -0.96 4.04
C PHE A 227 -23.51 -1.14 3.54
N SER A 228 -22.99 -0.19 2.78
CA SER A 228 -21.59 -0.22 2.34
C SER A 228 -20.60 0.04 3.48
N ASN A 229 -21.01 0.83 4.46
CA ASN A 229 -20.20 1.17 5.63
C ASN A 229 -20.44 0.25 6.83
N SER A 230 -21.50 -0.55 6.79
CA SER A 230 -21.84 -1.49 7.86
C SER A 230 -22.33 -2.82 7.28
N ILE A 231 -21.39 -3.57 6.74
CA ILE A 231 -21.67 -4.87 6.10
C ILE A 231 -22.34 -5.86 7.07
N THR A 232 -22.09 -5.72 8.37
CA THR A 232 -22.69 -6.52 9.44
C THR A 232 -24.17 -6.20 9.67
N SER A 233 -24.65 -5.06 9.19
CA SER A 233 -26.06 -4.67 9.32
C SER A 233 -26.97 -5.36 8.30
N ILE A 234 -26.40 -6.02 7.29
CA ILE A 234 -27.16 -6.76 6.27
C ILE A 234 -27.67 -8.07 6.90
N LYS A 235 -29.00 -8.21 6.98
CA LYS A 235 -29.68 -9.40 7.51
C LYS A 235 -30.47 -10.16 6.45
N SER A 236 -30.86 -9.46 5.38
CA SER A 236 -31.58 -10.06 4.26
C SER A 236 -31.34 -9.26 2.99
N VAL A 237 -31.39 -9.93 1.84
CA VAL A 237 -31.23 -9.32 0.54
C VAL A 237 -32.32 -9.88 -0.40
N GLU A 238 -32.89 -9.03 -1.25
CA GLU A 238 -33.75 -9.43 -2.34
C GLU A 238 -33.08 -9.11 -3.66
N VAL A 239 -33.12 -10.04 -4.59
CA VAL A 239 -32.55 -9.85 -5.92
C VAL A 239 -33.64 -9.48 -6.92
N ALA A 240 -33.29 -8.67 -7.91
CA ALA A 240 -34.18 -8.36 -9.01
C ALA A 240 -34.42 -9.63 -9.86
N LYS A 241 -35.67 -9.87 -10.16
CA LYS A 241 -36.10 -10.98 -11.06
C LYS A 241 -35.83 -10.64 -12.52
#